data_2da97bafa2e5577062616712ace4b953
#
_entry.id   2da97bafa2e5577062616712ace4b953
#
_cell.length_a   1.000
_cell.length_b   1.000
_cell.length_c   1.000
_cell.angle_alpha   90.00
_cell.angle_beta   90.00
_cell.angle_gamma   90.00
#
_symmetry.space_group_name_H-M   'P 1'
#
loop_
_entity.id
_entity.type
_entity.pdbx_description
1 polymer ?
#
loop_
_entity_poly.entity_id
_entity_poly.type
_entity_poly.pdbx_seq_one_letter_code
_entity_poly.pdbx_strand_id
1 'polypeptide(L)'
;TGGNWEYIRFHIPTFIGQSMSGNPNIGSDMDGIWGGAPIIATRDYQWKSFAPQMLDMDGWGSYAKGPYVHGDPYTGISRMYLKLKAQMMPYTYTNAYAAANIDTGNGDQGLPMVRAMLLEYPEEAAAYTAASMYQYMWGENLLVAPVYQDTNIDEMGNDVRDGIYLPGGEDQIWIDYFTGEQYRGGQTLNNFDAPIWKLPLFVKNGAIIPMYAEHNSADMDAEDGVDKTQRLIEFWPAGDTYFNTIEDDGEYI
;
A
#
# COMPACT_ATOMS: atom_id res chain seq x y z
N THR A 1 -18.12 11.36 2.71
CA THR A 1 -17.66 12.65 2.20
C THR A 1 -16.16 12.74 2.37
N GLY A 2 -15.39 12.92 1.31
CA GLY A 2 -13.94 13.09 1.37
C GLY A 2 -13.51 14.40 2.08
N GLY A 3 -12.21 14.70 2.07
CA GLY A 3 -11.65 15.93 2.60
C GLY A 3 -11.49 15.99 4.11
N ASN A 4 -11.58 14.85 4.80
CA ASN A 4 -11.37 14.79 6.24
C ASN A 4 -10.81 13.44 6.69
N TRP A 5 -10.24 13.41 7.90
CA TRP A 5 -9.64 12.21 8.48
C TRP A 5 -10.63 11.07 8.71
N GLU A 6 -11.90 11.36 8.94
CA GLU A 6 -12.92 10.33 9.15
C GLU A 6 -13.14 9.47 7.92
N TYR A 7 -12.94 10.05 6.73
CA TYR A 7 -12.98 9.32 5.48
C TYR A 7 -11.88 8.24 5.42
N ILE A 8 -10.64 8.60 5.75
CA ILE A 8 -9.52 7.65 5.80
C ILE A 8 -9.75 6.60 6.88
N ARG A 9 -10.14 7.02 8.09
CA ARG A 9 -10.45 6.12 9.21
C ARG A 9 -11.58 5.13 8.91
N PHE A 10 -12.55 5.52 8.12
CA PHE A 10 -13.62 4.64 7.69
C PHE A 10 -13.14 3.65 6.63
N HIS A 11 -12.34 4.10 5.67
CA HIS A 11 -11.98 3.30 4.51
C HIS A 11 -10.95 2.21 4.81
N ILE A 12 -9.92 2.47 5.62
CA ILE A 12 -8.91 1.46 5.91
C ILE A 12 -9.53 0.18 6.48
N PRO A 13 -10.31 0.21 7.59
CA PRO A 13 -10.94 -0.99 8.10
C PRO A 13 -12.02 -1.55 7.16
N THR A 14 -12.65 -0.72 6.31
CA THR A 14 -13.59 -1.19 5.29
C THR A 14 -12.88 -2.04 4.24
N PHE A 15 -11.72 -1.61 3.75
CA PHE A 15 -10.93 -2.40 2.79
C PHE A 15 -10.50 -3.73 3.38
N ILE A 16 -10.00 -3.72 4.62
CA ILE A 16 -9.64 -4.94 5.35
C ILE A 16 -10.86 -5.87 5.49
N GLY A 17 -12.00 -5.34 5.92
CA GLY A 17 -13.23 -6.12 6.13
C GLY A 17 -13.82 -6.66 4.84
N GLN A 18 -13.80 -5.90 3.75
CA GLN A 18 -14.27 -6.35 2.43
C GLN A 18 -13.38 -7.49 1.89
N SER A 19 -12.07 -7.35 2.02
CA SER A 19 -11.13 -8.41 1.63
C SER A 19 -11.39 -9.72 2.39
N MET A 20 -11.65 -9.64 3.69
CA MET A 20 -12.02 -10.80 4.52
C MET A 20 -13.41 -11.37 4.18
N SER A 21 -14.27 -10.57 3.55
CA SER A 21 -15.63 -10.97 3.16
C SER A 21 -15.71 -11.56 1.75
N GLY A 22 -14.56 -11.86 1.13
CA GLY A 22 -14.49 -12.44 -0.22
C GLY A 22 -14.61 -11.41 -1.35
N ASN A 23 -14.35 -10.13 -1.06
CA ASN A 23 -14.24 -9.07 -2.06
C ASN A 23 -12.81 -8.51 -2.08
N PRO A 24 -11.85 -9.24 -2.66
CA PRO A 24 -10.43 -8.88 -2.62
C PRO A 24 -10.06 -7.75 -3.59
N ASN A 25 -10.91 -7.47 -4.58
CA ASN A 25 -10.64 -6.47 -5.62
C ASN A 25 -11.43 -5.18 -5.35
N ILE A 26 -11.10 -4.52 -4.25
CA ILE A 26 -11.78 -3.32 -3.76
C ILE A 26 -11.06 -2.05 -4.20
N GLY A 27 -11.83 -1.02 -4.51
CA GLY A 27 -11.38 0.33 -4.76
C GLY A 27 -12.33 1.37 -4.22
N SER A 28 -11.86 2.58 -4.11
CA SER A 28 -12.69 3.74 -3.76
C SER A 28 -12.10 5.02 -4.34
N ASP A 29 -12.93 6.06 -4.37
CA ASP A 29 -12.51 7.38 -4.80
C ASP A 29 -11.38 7.94 -3.94
N MET A 30 -10.41 8.59 -4.58
CA MET A 30 -9.38 9.34 -3.89
C MET A 30 -10.00 10.54 -3.20
N ASP A 31 -9.74 10.69 -1.89
CA ASP A 31 -10.28 11.75 -1.06
C ASP A 31 -11.83 11.91 -1.18
N GLY A 32 -12.53 10.83 -1.50
CA GLY A 32 -13.97 10.79 -1.75
C GLY A 32 -14.40 11.54 -3.02
N ILE A 33 -15.71 11.58 -3.29
CA ILE A 33 -16.27 12.23 -4.48
C ILE A 33 -16.03 13.75 -4.47
N TRP A 34 -16.04 14.37 -3.29
CA TRP A 34 -16.05 15.82 -3.16
C TRP A 34 -14.67 16.44 -3.04
N GLY A 35 -13.67 15.65 -2.73
CA GLY A 35 -12.32 16.12 -2.46
C GLY A 35 -12.20 16.97 -1.19
N GLY A 36 -11.04 17.53 -0.95
CA GLY A 36 -10.78 18.35 0.23
C GLY A 36 -9.38 18.96 0.26
N ALA A 37 -8.83 19.06 1.48
CA ALA A 37 -7.53 19.65 1.69
C ALA A 37 -6.41 18.81 1.05
N PRO A 38 -5.37 19.43 0.48
CA PRO A 38 -4.25 18.74 -0.16
C PRO A 38 -3.57 17.71 0.75
N ILE A 39 -3.48 17.99 2.06
CA ILE A 39 -2.91 17.09 3.05
C ILE A 39 -3.70 15.77 3.11
N ILE A 40 -5.03 15.86 3.22
CA ILE A 40 -5.90 14.68 3.31
C ILE A 40 -5.84 13.87 2.01
N ALA A 41 -5.94 14.55 0.86
CA ALA A 41 -5.80 13.93 -0.44
C ALA A 41 -4.46 13.19 -0.57
N THR A 42 -3.35 13.82 -0.20
CA THR A 42 -2.02 13.22 -0.26
C THR A 42 -1.92 11.97 0.62
N ARG A 43 -2.42 12.03 1.86
CA ARG A 43 -2.43 10.86 2.76
C ARG A 43 -3.29 9.73 2.20
N ASP A 44 -4.40 10.05 1.55
CA ASP A 44 -5.27 9.07 0.92
C ASP A 44 -4.61 8.42 -0.31
N TYR A 45 -3.94 9.18 -1.16
CA TYR A 45 -3.13 8.67 -2.29
C TYR A 45 -2.03 7.70 -1.83
N GLN A 46 -1.36 8.00 -0.71
CA GLN A 46 -0.29 7.17 -0.18
C GLN A 46 -0.73 5.73 0.08
N TRP A 47 -1.72 5.53 0.92
CA TRP A 47 -2.12 4.17 1.28
C TRP A 47 -2.90 3.46 0.17
N LYS A 48 -3.70 4.18 -0.63
CA LYS A 48 -4.42 3.60 -1.76
C LYS A 48 -3.50 3.16 -2.91
N SER A 49 -2.26 3.62 -2.94
CA SER A 49 -1.25 3.05 -3.83
C SER A 49 -0.94 1.59 -3.50
N PHE A 50 -1.24 1.14 -2.28
CA PHE A 50 -1.18 -0.24 -1.81
C PHE A 50 -2.59 -0.82 -1.62
N ALA A 51 -3.48 -0.52 -2.55
CA ALA A 51 -4.81 -1.09 -2.68
C ALA A 51 -5.01 -1.63 -4.10
N PRO A 52 -5.92 -2.59 -4.32
CA PRO A 52 -6.11 -3.19 -5.64
C PRO A 52 -6.46 -2.14 -6.70
N GLN A 53 -7.40 -1.28 -6.42
CA GLN A 53 -7.87 -0.25 -7.34
C GLN A 53 -7.76 1.15 -6.74
N MET A 54 -7.41 2.10 -7.58
CA MET A 54 -7.48 3.54 -7.31
C MET A 54 -8.47 4.15 -8.29
N LEU A 55 -9.40 4.93 -7.79
CA LEU A 55 -10.39 5.66 -8.58
C LEU A 55 -10.24 7.14 -8.30
N ASP A 56 -10.33 7.97 -9.32
CA ASP A 56 -10.40 9.41 -9.18
C ASP A 56 -11.59 9.94 -9.99
N MET A 57 -12.68 10.28 -9.29
CA MET A 57 -13.86 10.88 -9.88
C MET A 57 -13.84 12.37 -9.63
N ASP A 58 -13.40 13.14 -10.60
CA ASP A 58 -13.41 14.59 -10.55
C ASP A 58 -14.71 15.16 -11.15
N GLY A 59 -15.03 16.39 -10.83
CA GLY A 59 -16.10 17.17 -11.43
C GLY A 59 -17.46 17.11 -10.72
N TRP A 60 -17.60 16.40 -9.62
CA TRP A 60 -18.83 16.33 -8.82
C TRP A 60 -18.93 17.40 -7.73
N GLY A 61 -17.82 18.02 -7.39
CA GLY A 61 -17.74 19.04 -6.35
C GLY A 61 -17.24 20.38 -6.86
N SER A 62 -17.01 21.28 -5.91
CA SER A 62 -16.43 22.59 -6.15
C SER A 62 -14.91 22.55 -6.34
N TYR A 63 -14.30 21.42 -6.08
CA TYR A 63 -12.84 21.24 -6.06
C TYR A 63 -12.43 20.23 -7.13
N ALA A 64 -11.43 20.59 -7.92
CA ALA A 64 -10.72 19.61 -8.71
C ALA A 64 -9.90 18.70 -7.77
N LYS A 65 -9.92 17.39 -8.00
CA LYS A 65 -9.31 16.37 -7.13
C LYS A 65 -8.06 15.71 -7.70
N GLY A 66 -7.86 15.83 -8.99
CA GLY A 66 -6.70 15.21 -9.63
C GLY A 66 -5.39 15.61 -8.93
N PRO A 67 -4.42 14.70 -8.83
CA PRO A 67 -3.19 14.94 -8.06
C PRO A 67 -2.38 16.15 -8.57
N TYR A 68 -2.64 16.59 -9.79
CA TYR A 68 -1.98 17.75 -10.43
C TYR A 68 -2.48 19.11 -9.93
N VAL A 69 -3.62 19.18 -9.22
CA VAL A 69 -4.23 20.46 -8.81
C VAL A 69 -3.77 20.95 -7.44
N HIS A 70 -3.16 20.11 -6.64
CA HIS A 70 -2.83 20.42 -5.25
C HIS A 70 -1.56 21.29 -5.10
N GLY A 71 -0.76 21.43 -6.18
CA GLY A 71 0.51 22.15 -6.13
C GLY A 71 1.59 21.44 -5.32
N ASP A 72 2.79 22.01 -5.32
CA ASP A 72 3.91 21.47 -4.55
C ASP A 72 3.77 21.74 -3.04
N PRO A 73 4.19 20.78 -2.18
CA PRO A 73 4.85 19.52 -2.51
C PRO A 73 3.88 18.37 -2.85
N TYR A 74 2.59 18.54 -2.69
CA TYR A 74 1.57 17.49 -2.71
C TYR A 74 1.47 16.79 -4.07
N THR A 75 1.51 17.56 -5.16
CA THR A 75 1.51 16.99 -6.53
C THR A 75 2.72 16.08 -6.76
N GLY A 76 3.91 16.51 -6.32
CA GLY A 76 5.13 15.72 -6.43
C GLY A 76 5.06 14.42 -5.63
N ILE A 77 4.51 14.48 -4.41
CA ILE A 77 4.32 13.32 -3.54
C ILE A 77 3.33 12.33 -4.16
N SER A 78 2.17 12.80 -4.61
CA SER A 78 1.16 11.96 -5.25
C SER A 78 1.70 11.25 -6.49
N ARG A 79 2.48 11.98 -7.31
CA ARG A 79 3.17 11.40 -8.47
C ARG A 79 4.12 10.28 -8.09
N MET A 80 4.91 10.45 -7.02
CA MET A 80 5.83 9.43 -6.51
C MET A 80 5.08 8.14 -6.17
N TYR A 81 3.97 8.23 -5.45
CA TYR A 81 3.19 7.05 -5.06
C TYR A 81 2.45 6.40 -6.24
N LEU A 82 1.94 7.18 -7.18
CA LEU A 82 1.32 6.64 -8.40
C LEU A 82 2.33 5.89 -9.26
N LYS A 83 3.55 6.41 -9.39
CA LYS A 83 4.65 5.72 -10.07
C LYS A 83 5.02 4.43 -9.35
N LEU A 84 5.17 4.47 -8.02
CA LEU A 84 5.46 3.29 -7.23
C LEU A 84 4.39 2.20 -7.40
N LYS A 85 3.11 2.58 -7.37
CA LYS A 85 2.01 1.66 -7.67
C LYS A 85 2.14 1.04 -9.07
N ALA A 86 2.42 1.83 -10.07
CA ALA A 86 2.59 1.35 -11.45
C ALA A 86 3.79 0.41 -11.59
N GLN A 87 4.90 0.74 -10.94
CA GLN A 87 6.08 -0.13 -10.91
C GLN A 87 5.79 -1.47 -10.22
N MET A 88 5.02 -1.49 -9.13
CA MET A 88 4.67 -2.71 -8.38
C MET A 88 3.66 -3.62 -9.09
N MET A 89 3.27 -3.34 -10.35
CA MET A 89 2.27 -4.15 -11.05
C MET A 89 2.61 -5.64 -11.13
N PRO A 90 3.84 -6.11 -11.37
CA PRO A 90 4.14 -7.54 -11.37
C PRO A 90 3.87 -8.21 -10.02
N TYR A 91 4.22 -7.55 -8.93
CA TYR A 91 3.91 -8.01 -7.58
C TYR A 91 2.40 -8.01 -7.30
N THR A 92 1.72 -6.91 -7.65
CA THR A 92 0.26 -6.75 -7.51
C THR A 92 -0.49 -7.82 -8.30
N TYR A 93 -0.09 -8.06 -9.54
CA TYR A 93 -0.72 -9.03 -10.43
C TYR A 93 -0.62 -10.45 -9.88
N THR A 94 0.56 -10.85 -9.40
CA THR A 94 0.75 -12.16 -8.76
C THR A 94 -0.16 -12.33 -7.54
N ASN A 95 -0.25 -11.32 -6.66
CA ASN A 95 -1.16 -11.34 -5.51
C ASN A 95 -2.65 -11.34 -5.92
N ALA A 96 -2.99 -10.75 -7.08
CA ALA A 96 -4.36 -10.82 -7.61
C ALA A 96 -4.74 -12.24 -8.05
N TYR A 97 -3.80 -13.01 -8.61
CA TYR A 97 -4.00 -14.43 -8.93
C TYR A 97 -4.19 -15.26 -7.66
N ALA A 98 -3.38 -15.04 -6.63
CA ALA A 98 -3.58 -15.67 -5.33
C ALA A 98 -4.98 -15.38 -4.78
N ALA A 99 -5.42 -14.11 -4.84
CA ALA A 99 -6.75 -13.68 -4.39
C ALA A 99 -7.89 -14.30 -5.22
N ALA A 100 -7.65 -14.66 -6.47
CA ALA A 100 -8.58 -15.41 -7.32
C ALA A 100 -8.55 -16.93 -7.05
N ASN A 101 -7.91 -17.37 -5.97
CA ASN A 101 -7.74 -18.76 -5.57
C ASN A 101 -6.91 -19.59 -6.56
N ILE A 102 -5.98 -18.97 -7.25
CA ILE A 102 -5.02 -19.64 -8.13
C ILE A 102 -3.72 -19.85 -7.35
N ASP A 103 -3.17 -21.04 -7.43
CA ASP A 103 -1.89 -21.37 -6.79
C ASP A 103 -0.74 -20.66 -7.54
N THR A 104 -0.12 -19.70 -6.89
CA THR A 104 1.06 -18.98 -7.39
C THR A 104 2.37 -19.69 -7.05
N GLY A 105 2.31 -20.71 -6.19
CA GLY A 105 3.47 -21.38 -5.63
C GLY A 105 4.13 -20.61 -4.47
N ASN A 106 3.53 -19.50 -4.01
CA ASN A 106 4.02 -18.71 -2.87
C ASN A 106 3.36 -19.11 -1.54
N GLY A 107 2.40 -20.06 -1.57
CA GLY A 107 1.68 -20.50 -0.36
C GLY A 107 0.54 -19.55 0.06
N ASP A 108 0.14 -18.65 -0.80
CA ASP A 108 -0.84 -17.58 -0.53
C ASP A 108 -2.18 -17.75 -1.27
N GLN A 109 -2.45 -18.94 -1.80
CA GLN A 109 -3.67 -19.26 -2.55
C GLN A 109 -4.93 -18.92 -1.75
N GLY A 110 -5.81 -18.10 -2.31
CA GLY A 110 -7.06 -17.66 -1.69
C GLY A 110 -6.90 -16.45 -0.74
N LEU A 111 -5.68 -15.98 -0.49
CA LEU A 111 -5.46 -14.80 0.34
C LEU A 111 -5.67 -13.50 -0.47
N PRO A 112 -6.37 -12.51 0.08
CA PRO A 112 -6.59 -11.24 -0.61
C PRO A 112 -5.30 -10.43 -0.73
N MET A 113 -5.32 -9.41 -1.59
CA MET A 113 -4.21 -8.46 -1.73
C MET A 113 -4.05 -7.57 -0.50
N VAL A 114 -5.16 -7.01 0.02
CA VAL A 114 -5.21 -6.30 1.30
C VAL A 114 -5.52 -7.32 2.37
N ARG A 115 -4.52 -7.73 3.15
CA ARG A 115 -4.65 -8.82 4.15
C ARG A 115 -4.79 -8.23 5.54
N ALA A 116 -5.86 -8.60 6.24
CA ALA A 116 -5.94 -8.37 7.68
C ALA A 116 -4.73 -9.03 8.36
N MET A 117 -4.19 -8.40 9.39
CA MET A 117 -3.01 -8.93 10.09
C MET A 117 -3.20 -10.38 10.57
N LEU A 118 -4.41 -10.74 10.98
CA LEU A 118 -4.76 -12.10 11.42
C LEU A 118 -4.66 -13.18 10.32
N LEU A 119 -4.67 -12.81 9.05
CA LEU A 119 -4.49 -13.78 7.95
C LEU A 119 -3.03 -14.20 7.77
N GLU A 120 -2.10 -13.33 8.12
CA GLU A 120 -0.65 -13.60 8.05
C GLU A 120 -0.06 -14.03 9.40
N TYR A 121 -0.65 -13.56 10.50
CA TYR A 121 -0.15 -13.78 11.86
C TYR A 121 -1.28 -14.29 12.78
N PRO A 122 -1.89 -15.45 12.48
CA PRO A 122 -3.06 -15.95 13.21
C PRO A 122 -2.76 -16.33 14.67
N GLU A 123 -1.51 -16.59 15.01
CA GLU A 123 -1.11 -16.96 16.37
C GLU A 123 -0.85 -15.76 17.29
N GLU A 124 -0.90 -14.54 16.73
CA GLU A 124 -0.59 -13.32 17.47
C GLU A 124 -1.84 -12.62 17.98
N ALA A 125 -1.96 -12.46 19.29
CA ALA A 125 -3.13 -11.82 19.90
C ALA A 125 -3.35 -10.38 19.41
N ALA A 126 -2.29 -9.63 19.13
CA ALA A 126 -2.37 -8.26 18.62
C ALA A 126 -3.03 -8.16 17.24
N ALA A 127 -2.94 -9.22 16.42
CA ALA A 127 -3.56 -9.29 15.10
C ALA A 127 -5.10 -9.22 15.15
N TYR A 128 -5.71 -9.52 16.31
CA TYR A 128 -7.15 -9.52 16.53
C TYR A 128 -7.67 -8.29 17.30
N THR A 129 -6.81 -7.33 17.55
CA THR A 129 -7.14 -6.17 18.37
C THR A 129 -7.27 -4.89 17.56
N ALA A 130 -7.68 -3.81 18.22
CA ALA A 130 -7.72 -2.47 17.63
C ALA A 130 -6.33 -1.99 17.14
N ALA A 131 -5.23 -2.56 17.64
CA ALA A 131 -3.88 -2.25 17.15
C ALA A 131 -3.70 -2.54 15.65
N SER A 132 -4.43 -3.54 15.12
CA SER A 132 -4.38 -3.95 13.72
C SER A 132 -5.48 -3.33 12.84
N MET A 133 -6.34 -2.47 13.39
CA MET A 133 -7.48 -1.91 12.66
C MET A 133 -7.07 -0.97 11.52
N TYR A 134 -5.95 -0.25 11.69
CA TYR A 134 -5.50 0.78 10.76
C TYR A 134 -4.15 0.43 10.12
N GLN A 135 -3.89 -0.86 9.95
CA GLN A 135 -2.75 -1.39 9.23
C GLN A 135 -3.10 -2.73 8.60
N TYR A 136 -2.40 -3.10 7.54
CA TYR A 136 -2.64 -4.35 6.83
C TYR A 136 -1.37 -4.80 6.11
N MET A 137 -1.36 -6.07 5.69
CA MET A 137 -0.34 -6.56 4.77
C MET A 137 -0.79 -6.36 3.33
N TRP A 138 0.08 -5.81 2.50
CA TRP A 138 -0.06 -5.80 1.05
C TRP A 138 0.72 -6.98 0.47
N GLY A 139 -0.01 -8.03 0.11
CA GLY A 139 0.59 -9.33 -0.10
C GLY A 139 1.26 -9.84 1.19
N GLU A 140 2.26 -10.69 1.05
CA GLU A 140 2.97 -11.28 2.21
C GLU A 140 4.15 -10.42 2.72
N ASN A 141 4.62 -9.47 1.91
CA ASN A 141 5.94 -8.84 2.10
C ASN A 141 5.90 -7.39 2.62
N LEU A 142 4.78 -6.69 2.46
CA LEU A 142 4.69 -5.27 2.78
C LEU A 142 3.64 -5.01 3.88
N LEU A 143 4.07 -4.39 4.98
CA LEU A 143 3.18 -3.89 6.02
C LEU A 143 2.90 -2.41 5.77
N VAL A 144 1.65 -2.08 5.57
CA VAL A 144 1.15 -0.72 5.30
C VAL A 144 0.45 -0.19 6.55
N ALA A 145 0.97 0.88 7.13
CA ALA A 145 0.44 1.50 8.34
C ALA A 145 0.11 2.99 8.12
N PRO A 146 -0.99 3.31 7.43
CA PRO A 146 -1.31 4.68 7.03
C PRO A 146 -1.40 5.67 8.19
N VAL A 147 -1.05 6.93 7.93
CA VAL A 147 -1.48 8.04 8.78
C VAL A 147 -2.98 8.23 8.53
N TYR A 148 -3.81 8.01 9.54
CA TYR A 148 -5.26 7.99 9.43
C TYR A 148 -5.97 9.05 10.28
N GLN A 149 -5.19 9.85 10.99
CA GLN A 149 -5.69 10.93 11.86
C GLN A 149 -4.59 11.97 12.05
N ASP A 150 -4.97 13.16 12.44
CA ASP A 150 -4.08 14.18 12.96
C ASP A 150 -3.70 13.83 14.42
N THR A 151 -2.42 13.60 14.65
CA THR A 151 -1.88 13.31 15.97
C THR A 151 -1.07 14.51 16.48
N ASN A 152 -0.14 14.97 15.69
CA ASN A 152 0.72 16.12 15.96
C ASN A 152 1.05 16.86 14.65
N ILE A 153 0.01 17.08 13.85
CA ILE A 153 0.15 17.60 12.50
C ILE A 153 0.60 19.06 12.49
N ASP A 154 1.55 19.38 11.63
CA ASP A 154 1.94 20.75 11.32
C ASP A 154 1.20 21.31 10.08
N GLU A 155 1.48 22.56 9.73
CA GLU A 155 0.86 23.26 8.62
C GLU A 155 1.18 22.63 7.23
N MET A 156 2.30 21.89 7.16
CA MET A 156 2.73 21.17 5.94
C MET A 156 2.17 19.75 5.86
N GLY A 157 1.53 19.27 6.92
CA GLY A 157 0.98 17.92 6.99
C GLY A 157 1.96 16.85 7.50
N ASN A 158 3.13 17.27 8.01
CA ASN A 158 4.01 16.36 8.71
C ASN A 158 3.37 15.96 10.04
N ASP A 159 3.51 14.69 10.41
CA ASP A 159 2.86 14.15 11.60
C ASP A 159 3.70 12.99 12.16
N VAL A 160 3.19 12.35 13.17
CA VAL A 160 3.68 11.07 13.72
C VAL A 160 2.58 10.02 13.61
N ARG A 161 2.99 8.75 13.54
CA ARG A 161 2.07 7.61 13.54
C ARG A 161 2.31 6.77 14.79
N ASP A 162 1.29 6.70 15.64
CA ASP A 162 1.28 5.86 16.85
C ASP A 162 0.65 4.50 16.60
N GLY A 163 1.07 3.50 17.38
CA GLY A 163 0.44 2.20 17.40
C GLY A 163 0.69 1.37 16.15
N ILE A 164 1.87 1.44 15.54
CA ILE A 164 2.25 0.52 14.45
C ILE A 164 2.72 -0.78 15.09
N TYR A 165 1.95 -1.81 14.95
CA TYR A 165 2.32 -3.14 15.42
C TYR A 165 3.14 -3.88 14.35
N LEU A 166 4.36 -4.25 14.70
CA LEU A 166 5.25 -5.06 13.87
C LEU A 166 5.17 -6.52 14.31
N PRO A 167 4.56 -7.43 13.52
CA PRO A 167 4.36 -8.82 13.93
C PRO A 167 5.59 -9.71 13.69
N GLY A 168 5.48 -11.01 14.03
CA GLY A 168 6.46 -12.04 13.73
C GLY A 168 7.47 -12.30 14.84
N GLY A 169 7.31 -11.70 16.03
CA GLY A 169 8.23 -11.87 17.15
C GLY A 169 9.60 -11.25 16.90
N GLU A 170 10.55 -11.44 17.85
CA GLU A 170 11.86 -10.78 17.82
C GLU A 170 12.78 -11.22 16.67
N ASP A 171 12.55 -12.39 16.11
CA ASP A 171 13.36 -12.94 15.02
C ASP A 171 12.95 -12.36 13.67
N GLN A 172 11.74 -11.84 13.55
CA GLN A 172 11.29 -11.13 12.35
C GLN A 172 11.89 -9.73 12.33
N ILE A 173 12.51 -9.35 11.22
CA ILE A 173 12.97 -7.99 10.99
C ILE A 173 12.06 -7.30 9.98
N TRP A 174 11.63 -6.11 10.32
CA TRP A 174 10.92 -5.18 9.46
C TRP A 174 11.84 -4.04 9.08
N ILE A 175 11.82 -3.65 7.82
CA ILE A 175 12.70 -2.61 7.29
C ILE A 175 11.82 -1.48 6.78
N ASP A 176 12.01 -0.27 7.29
CA ASP A 176 11.36 0.92 6.74
C ASP A 176 11.73 1.04 5.25
N TYR A 177 10.72 0.98 4.38
CA TYR A 177 10.91 0.95 2.93
C TYR A 177 11.70 2.14 2.41
N PHE A 178 11.51 3.31 3.01
CA PHE A 178 12.11 4.56 2.52
C PHE A 178 13.49 4.87 3.12
N THR A 179 13.73 4.43 4.35
CA THR A 179 14.97 4.79 5.07
C THR A 179 15.95 3.63 5.21
N GLY A 180 15.48 2.39 5.07
CA GLY A 180 16.28 1.20 5.34
C GLY A 180 16.50 0.91 6.82
N GLU A 181 15.89 1.67 7.73
CA GLU A 181 15.98 1.44 9.16
C GLU A 181 15.31 0.13 9.56
N GLN A 182 15.95 -0.64 10.44
CA GLN A 182 15.49 -1.97 10.81
C GLN A 182 14.86 -1.98 12.20
N TYR A 183 13.76 -2.69 12.30
CA TYR A 183 12.98 -2.88 13.52
C TYR A 183 12.74 -4.37 13.75
N ARG A 184 12.80 -4.82 14.99
CA ARG A 184 12.40 -6.18 15.35
C ARG A 184 10.87 -6.27 15.38
N GLY A 185 10.34 -7.42 15.02
CA GLY A 185 8.93 -7.74 15.25
C GLY A 185 8.60 -7.92 16.73
N GLY A 186 7.33 -8.20 17.02
CA GLY A 186 6.83 -8.37 18.39
C GLY A 186 6.72 -7.05 19.18
N GLN A 187 6.80 -5.89 18.53
CA GLN A 187 6.73 -4.58 19.19
C GLN A 187 5.72 -3.66 18.52
N THR A 188 5.38 -2.59 19.24
CA THR A 188 4.55 -1.49 18.73
C THR A 188 5.38 -0.21 18.69
N LEU A 189 5.45 0.41 17.52
CA LEU A 189 6.09 1.71 17.36
C LEU A 189 5.09 2.82 17.67
N ASN A 190 5.56 3.81 18.44
CA ASN A 190 4.85 5.06 18.72
C ASN A 190 5.73 6.23 18.36
N ASN A 191 5.13 7.39 18.11
CA ASN A 191 5.81 8.58 17.61
C ASN A 191 6.67 8.31 16.36
N PHE A 192 6.23 7.37 15.51
CA PHE A 192 6.94 7.08 14.28
C PHE A 192 6.84 8.28 13.33
N ASP A 193 7.99 8.83 12.95
CA ASP A 193 8.08 10.03 12.12
C ASP A 193 7.45 9.79 10.75
N ALA A 194 6.45 10.58 10.42
CA ALA A 194 5.67 10.48 9.20
C ALA A 194 5.51 11.85 8.53
N PRO A 195 6.61 12.42 7.99
CA PRO A 195 6.50 13.64 7.20
C PRO A 195 5.52 13.45 6.06
N ILE A 196 4.97 14.54 5.52
CA ILE A 196 3.86 14.48 4.55
C ILE A 196 4.16 13.57 3.35
N TRP A 197 5.42 13.43 2.95
CA TRP A 197 5.81 12.58 1.84
C TRP A 197 5.88 11.08 2.19
N LYS A 198 5.96 10.73 3.48
CA LYS A 198 6.26 9.36 3.93
C LYS A 198 5.00 8.64 4.41
N LEU A 199 4.64 7.56 3.74
CA LEU A 199 3.77 6.53 4.26
C LEU A 199 4.59 5.61 5.19
N PRO A 200 4.20 5.37 6.43
CA PRO A 200 4.77 4.27 7.20
C PRO A 200 4.55 2.93 6.48
N LEU A 201 5.59 2.46 5.82
CA LEU A 201 5.63 1.27 4.98
C LEU A 201 6.86 0.45 5.38
N PHE A 202 6.63 -0.82 5.71
CA PHE A 202 7.70 -1.71 6.14
C PHE A 202 7.76 -2.94 5.24
N VAL A 203 8.98 -3.34 4.93
CA VAL A 203 9.26 -4.55 4.17
C VAL A 203 9.73 -5.63 5.12
N LYS A 204 9.20 -6.82 4.95
CA LYS A 204 9.68 -8.01 5.64
C LYS A 204 11.09 -8.36 5.16
N ASN A 205 12.02 -8.66 6.08
CA ASN A 205 13.32 -9.18 5.67
C ASN A 205 13.16 -10.51 4.94
N GLY A 206 13.93 -10.70 3.88
CA GLY A 206 13.78 -11.81 2.94
C GLY A 206 12.84 -11.54 1.78
N ALA A 207 12.15 -10.40 1.75
CA ALA A 207 11.23 -10.06 0.68
C ALA A 207 11.92 -9.95 -0.68
N ILE A 208 11.21 -10.43 -1.70
CA ILE A 208 11.54 -10.25 -3.12
C ILE A 208 10.32 -9.58 -3.77
N ILE A 209 10.51 -8.39 -4.31
CA ILE A 209 9.41 -7.62 -4.90
C ILE A 209 9.75 -7.37 -6.38
N PRO A 210 9.10 -8.11 -7.30
CA PRO A 210 9.25 -7.87 -8.73
C PRO A 210 8.48 -6.60 -9.13
N MET A 211 9.12 -5.76 -9.93
CA MET A 211 8.62 -4.48 -10.37
C MET A 211 8.91 -4.25 -11.85
N TYR A 212 8.18 -3.35 -12.47
CA TYR A 212 8.62 -2.71 -13.71
C TYR A 212 9.62 -1.59 -13.41
N ALA A 213 10.46 -1.26 -14.38
CA ALA A 213 11.23 -0.03 -14.35
C ALA A 213 10.28 1.19 -14.28
N GLU A 214 10.75 2.32 -13.77
CA GLU A 214 9.96 3.55 -13.73
C GLU A 214 9.51 3.95 -15.15
N HIS A 215 8.24 4.28 -15.29
CA HIS A 215 7.61 4.68 -16.54
C HIS A 215 6.53 5.74 -16.29
N ASN A 216 6.10 6.44 -17.34
CA ASN A 216 5.06 7.47 -17.26
C ASN A 216 3.73 7.04 -17.90
N SER A 217 3.72 5.95 -18.67
CA SER A 217 2.51 5.42 -19.31
C SER A 217 2.45 3.91 -19.17
N ALA A 218 1.25 3.38 -18.95
CA ALA A 218 0.98 1.95 -19.04
C ALA A 218 0.94 1.45 -20.50
N ASP A 219 0.87 2.36 -21.46
CA ASP A 219 0.91 2.05 -22.89
C ASP A 219 2.36 1.72 -23.30
N MET A 220 2.58 0.50 -23.77
CA MET A 220 3.90 0.01 -24.20
C MET A 220 4.43 0.72 -25.45
N ASP A 221 3.54 1.27 -26.27
CA ASP A 221 3.88 1.96 -27.51
C ASP A 221 4.16 3.47 -27.30
N ALA A 222 3.91 3.99 -26.10
CA ALA A 222 4.23 5.37 -25.77
C ALA A 222 5.76 5.56 -25.60
N GLU A 223 6.27 6.75 -25.93
CA GLU A 223 7.70 7.10 -25.78
C GLU A 223 8.22 6.82 -24.36
N ASP A 224 7.39 7.13 -23.34
CA ASP A 224 7.69 6.87 -21.91
C ASP A 224 6.90 5.67 -21.36
N GLY A 225 6.57 4.71 -22.23
CA GLY A 225 5.74 3.56 -21.90
C GLY A 225 6.46 2.52 -21.05
N VAL A 226 5.64 1.65 -20.44
CA VAL A 226 6.17 0.53 -19.66
C VAL A 226 6.89 -0.48 -20.57
N ASP A 227 8.13 -0.84 -20.22
CA ASP A 227 8.82 -1.97 -20.83
C ASP A 227 8.51 -3.24 -20.03
N LYS A 228 7.59 -4.05 -20.57
CA LYS A 228 7.21 -5.33 -19.96
C LYS A 228 8.20 -6.47 -20.20
N THR A 229 9.28 -6.23 -20.94
CA THR A 229 10.35 -7.22 -21.18
C THR A 229 11.42 -7.19 -20.08
N GLN A 230 11.46 -6.13 -19.28
CA GLN A 230 12.42 -5.94 -18.20
C GLN A 230 11.73 -5.99 -16.84
N ARG A 231 12.45 -6.47 -15.84
CA ARG A 231 12.04 -6.45 -14.43
C ARG A 231 13.11 -5.78 -13.59
N LEU A 232 12.67 -4.92 -12.69
CA LEU A 232 13.43 -4.49 -11.53
C LEU A 232 13.06 -5.44 -10.40
N ILE A 233 14.04 -5.98 -9.71
CA ILE A 233 13.82 -6.82 -8.54
C ILE A 233 14.36 -6.09 -7.33
N GLU A 234 13.47 -5.70 -6.41
CA GLU A 234 13.88 -5.28 -5.08
C GLU A 234 14.09 -6.52 -4.21
N PHE A 235 15.29 -6.64 -3.67
CA PHE A 235 15.67 -7.75 -2.83
C PHE A 235 16.10 -7.27 -1.45
N TRP A 236 15.42 -7.77 -0.41
CA TRP A 236 15.65 -7.45 1.00
C TRP A 236 16.24 -8.66 1.71
N PRO A 237 17.55 -8.91 1.64
CA PRO A 237 18.13 -10.22 1.89
C PRO A 237 18.00 -10.70 3.33
N ALA A 238 17.54 -11.95 3.49
CA ALA A 238 17.60 -12.69 4.75
C ALA A 238 17.46 -14.19 4.47
N GLY A 239 18.54 -14.93 4.60
CA GLY A 239 18.55 -16.38 4.37
C GLY A 239 18.18 -16.75 2.92
N ASP A 240 17.66 -17.96 2.75
CA ASP A 240 17.19 -18.47 1.47
C ASP A 240 15.68 -18.17 1.35
N THR A 241 15.32 -17.34 0.40
CA THR A 241 13.94 -16.96 0.11
C THR A 241 13.65 -17.05 -1.38
N TYR A 242 12.38 -17.14 -1.72
CA TYR A 242 11.93 -17.14 -3.11
C TYR A 242 10.62 -16.37 -3.25
N PHE A 243 10.31 -15.95 -4.46
CA PHE A 243 9.02 -15.43 -4.86
C PHE A 243 8.74 -15.82 -6.31
N ASN A 244 7.63 -16.51 -6.53
CA ASN A 244 7.19 -16.88 -7.87
C ASN A 244 6.30 -15.76 -8.43
N THR A 245 6.61 -15.30 -9.63
CA THR A 245 5.85 -14.25 -10.31
C THR A 245 4.93 -14.88 -11.35
N ILE A 246 3.66 -14.50 -11.33
CA ILE A 246 2.71 -14.84 -12.39
C ILE A 246 2.74 -13.72 -13.43
N GLU A 247 2.88 -14.12 -14.67
CA GLU A 247 2.81 -13.22 -15.84
C GLU A 247 1.91 -13.85 -16.90
N ASP A 248 1.23 -13.04 -17.67
CA ASP A 248 0.50 -13.47 -18.86
C ASP A 248 1.04 -12.76 -20.11
N ASP A 249 0.82 -13.36 -21.25
CA ASP A 249 1.17 -12.82 -22.56
C ASP A 249 0.05 -12.00 -23.19
N GLY A 250 -1.06 -11.82 -22.47
CA GLY A 250 -2.26 -11.14 -22.95
C GLY A 250 -3.16 -12.01 -23.85
N GLU A 251 -2.85 -13.28 -23.98
CA GLU A 251 -3.71 -14.25 -24.66
C GLU A 251 -4.68 -14.90 -23.65
N TYR A 252 -5.92 -15.12 -24.08
CA TYR A 252 -6.92 -15.78 -23.22
C TYR A 252 -6.58 -17.26 -23.04
N ILE A 253 -6.68 -17.71 -21.80
CA ILE A 253 -6.64 -19.14 -21.48
C ILE A 253 -8.02 -19.76 -21.72
#